data_fa480193f342d52ff3e16843001bf878
#
_entry.id   fa480193f342d52ff3e16843001bf878
#
_cell.length_a   1.000
_cell.length_b   1.000
_cell.length_c   1.000
_cell.angle_alpha   90.00
_cell.angle_beta   90.00
_cell.angle_gamma   90.00
#
_symmetry.space_group_name_H-M   'P 1'
#
loop_
_entity.id
_entity.type
_entity.pdbx_description
1 polymer ?
#
loop_
_entity_poly.entity_id
_entity_poly.type
_entity_poly.pdbx_seq_one_letter_code
_entity_poly.pdbx_strand_id
1 'polypeptide(L)'
;NIITIPEDAETNQWTENHWNGGGVYIINGTGAGQFRRIRSHTLTKIELDQPFLVQPDATSEISVTTVRHHLYFINNEAVDVGAYQLYGSVQNCVISGMTMTRCNGIVGRGSLLYRGKQPEWYIDIVNCRLKEGNYSHWFGIDDRGHSGHQSINLIGSGGTGMSIGTVIRRNVLSEYSYIRTSPGANPDAVTDVIIEDNSFDIAKNAVLLGGNATNTSGVLIHNNRYN
;
A
#
# COMPACT_ATOMS: atom_id res chain seq x y z
N ASN A 1 0.24 -21.09 18.43
CA ASN A 1 0.82 -20.34 17.30
C ASN A 1 0.67 -21.08 15.96
N ILE A 2 -0.26 -22.02 15.88
CA ILE A 2 -0.52 -22.78 14.65
C ILE A 2 -1.91 -22.42 14.15
N ILE A 3 -1.99 -22.08 12.88
CA ILE A 3 -3.26 -21.97 12.17
C ILE A 3 -3.41 -23.13 11.19
N THR A 4 -4.64 -23.58 11.00
CA THR A 4 -4.99 -24.57 9.99
C THR A 4 -5.68 -23.85 8.85
N ILE A 5 -5.25 -24.11 7.64
CA ILE A 5 -5.84 -23.57 6.42
C ILE A 5 -6.48 -24.69 5.62
N PRO A 6 -7.55 -24.42 4.87
CA PRO A 6 -8.15 -25.43 4.02
C PRO A 6 -7.17 -25.89 2.95
N GLU A 7 -7.29 -27.13 2.57
CA GLU A 7 -6.64 -27.64 1.37
C GLU A 7 -7.48 -27.24 0.16
N ASP A 8 -6.88 -26.50 -0.75
CA ASP A 8 -7.53 -26.00 -1.95
C ASP A 8 -6.57 -26.00 -3.16
N ALA A 9 -7.03 -25.48 -4.30
CA ALA A 9 -6.24 -25.46 -5.53
C ALA A 9 -4.97 -24.60 -5.42
N GLU A 10 -4.93 -23.64 -4.51
CA GLU A 10 -3.74 -22.80 -4.29
C GLU A 10 -2.76 -23.49 -3.35
N THR A 11 -3.24 -24.01 -2.21
CA THR A 11 -2.39 -24.70 -1.23
C THR A 11 -1.80 -26.00 -1.78
N ASN A 12 -2.49 -26.69 -2.66
CA ASN A 12 -1.99 -27.90 -3.32
C ASN A 12 -0.76 -27.66 -4.23
N GLN A 13 -0.45 -26.40 -4.54
CA GLN A 13 0.75 -26.03 -5.27
C GLN A 13 1.95 -25.71 -4.37
N TRP A 14 1.74 -25.70 -3.06
CA TRP A 14 2.80 -25.42 -2.11
C TRP A 14 3.68 -26.64 -1.89
N THR A 15 4.93 -26.36 -1.58
CA THR A 15 5.83 -27.36 -0.99
C THR A 15 6.05 -26.98 0.46
N GLU A 16 6.34 -27.96 1.30
CA GLU A 16 6.63 -27.70 2.72
C GLU A 16 7.71 -26.62 2.87
N ASN A 17 7.47 -25.70 3.78
CA ASN A 17 8.38 -24.61 4.12
C ASN A 17 8.69 -23.60 2.98
N HIS A 18 7.95 -23.62 1.88
CA HIS A 18 8.12 -22.66 0.79
C HIS A 18 7.98 -21.19 1.26
N TRP A 19 7.06 -20.96 2.21
CA TRP A 19 6.76 -19.63 2.75
C TRP A 19 7.50 -19.29 4.04
N ASN A 20 8.53 -20.05 4.45
CA ASN A 20 9.30 -19.73 5.64
C ASN A 20 9.91 -18.34 5.55
N GLY A 21 9.73 -17.56 6.62
CA GLY A 21 10.12 -16.15 6.65
C GLY A 21 9.16 -15.19 5.95
N GLY A 22 8.16 -15.71 5.23
CA GLY A 22 7.05 -14.94 4.72
C GLY A 22 6.05 -14.55 5.81
N GLY A 23 4.85 -14.16 5.41
CA GLY A 23 3.82 -13.69 6.33
C GLY A 23 2.41 -14.18 6.04
N VAL A 24 1.63 -14.23 7.09
CA VAL A 24 0.18 -14.38 7.05
C VAL A 24 -0.44 -13.03 7.39
N TYR A 25 -1.23 -12.50 6.48
CA TYR A 25 -2.04 -11.30 6.65
C TYR A 25 -3.50 -11.70 6.78
N ILE A 26 -4.20 -11.20 7.79
CA ILE A 26 -5.66 -11.31 7.85
C ILE A 26 -6.21 -10.06 7.14
N ILE A 27 -6.67 -10.24 5.91
CA ILE A 27 -7.07 -9.14 5.03
C ILE A 27 -8.54 -8.77 5.16
N ASN A 28 -9.36 -9.68 5.70
CA ASN A 28 -10.79 -9.46 5.91
C ASN A 28 -11.32 -10.35 7.03
N GLY A 29 -12.51 -10.03 7.57
CA GLY A 29 -13.19 -10.79 8.60
C GLY A 29 -12.59 -10.64 9.99
N THR A 30 -12.78 -11.63 10.84
CA THR A 30 -12.31 -11.61 12.23
C THR A 30 -10.79 -11.51 12.28
N GLY A 31 -10.28 -10.50 12.96
CA GLY A 31 -8.85 -10.27 13.11
C GLY A 31 -8.20 -9.49 11.94
N ALA A 32 -8.98 -8.95 11.00
CA ALA A 32 -8.44 -8.15 9.90
C ALA A 32 -7.47 -7.05 10.39
N GLY A 33 -6.41 -6.80 9.61
CA GLY A 33 -5.33 -5.88 9.98
C GLY A 33 -4.20 -6.53 10.79
N GLN A 34 -4.27 -7.78 11.12
CA GLN A 34 -3.18 -8.48 11.81
C GLN A 34 -2.25 -9.20 10.84
N PHE A 35 -0.98 -9.21 11.20
CA PHE A 35 0.10 -9.88 10.48
C PHE A 35 0.94 -10.72 11.43
N ARG A 36 1.41 -11.88 10.97
CA ARG A 36 2.39 -12.73 11.67
C ARG A 36 3.37 -13.34 10.67
N ARG A 37 4.59 -13.56 11.13
CA ARG A 37 5.61 -14.21 10.31
C ARG A 37 5.48 -15.74 10.40
N ILE A 38 5.79 -16.39 9.30
CA ILE A 38 5.79 -17.85 9.18
C ILE A 38 7.14 -18.38 9.63
N ARG A 39 7.13 -19.27 10.62
CA ARG A 39 8.30 -20.05 11.05
C ARG A 39 8.48 -21.29 10.19
N SER A 40 7.40 -22.04 10.04
CA SER A 40 7.37 -23.26 9.27
C SER A 40 5.95 -23.53 8.76
N HIS A 41 5.78 -24.34 7.75
CA HIS A 41 4.48 -24.79 7.35
C HIS A 41 4.51 -26.15 6.63
N THR A 42 3.41 -26.88 6.76
CA THR A 42 3.00 -27.96 5.89
C THR A 42 2.00 -27.46 4.84
N LEU A 43 1.35 -28.34 4.11
CA LEU A 43 0.32 -27.95 3.14
C LEU A 43 -0.91 -27.31 3.81
N THR A 44 -1.23 -27.70 5.03
CA THR A 44 -2.47 -27.27 5.71
C THR A 44 -2.26 -26.63 7.08
N LYS A 45 -1.02 -26.59 7.59
CA LYS A 45 -0.71 -26.00 8.90
C LYS A 45 0.43 -25.00 8.77
N ILE A 46 0.23 -23.83 9.34
CA ILE A 46 1.24 -22.77 9.38
C ILE A 46 1.58 -22.49 10.85
N GLU A 47 2.84 -22.65 11.20
CA GLU A 47 3.38 -22.21 12.48
C GLU A 47 3.85 -20.75 12.38
N LEU A 48 3.33 -19.93 13.29
CA LEU A 48 3.60 -18.52 13.35
C LEU A 48 4.66 -18.19 14.42
N ASP A 49 5.36 -17.07 14.24
CA ASP A 49 6.32 -16.54 15.21
C ASP A 49 5.67 -16.21 16.57
N GLN A 50 4.41 -15.79 16.55
CA GLN A 50 3.60 -15.51 17.73
C GLN A 50 2.10 -15.68 17.41
N PRO A 51 1.22 -15.83 18.42
CA PRO A 51 -0.22 -15.94 18.18
C PRO A 51 -0.78 -14.62 17.64
N PHE A 52 -1.89 -14.70 16.92
CA PHE A 52 -2.73 -13.55 16.66
C PHE A 52 -3.34 -13.03 17.97
N LEU A 53 -3.49 -11.73 18.09
CA LEU A 53 -4.16 -11.11 19.25
C LEU A 53 -5.66 -11.44 19.23
N VAL A 54 -6.26 -11.34 18.06
CA VAL A 54 -7.61 -11.83 17.78
C VAL A 54 -7.47 -13.06 16.91
N GLN A 55 -7.92 -14.19 17.40
CA GLN A 55 -7.84 -15.46 16.66
C GLN A 55 -8.73 -15.39 15.41
N PRO A 56 -8.20 -15.71 14.23
CA PRO A 56 -9.00 -15.81 13.02
C PRO A 56 -10.01 -16.98 13.16
N ASP A 57 -11.14 -16.81 12.48
CA ASP A 57 -12.21 -17.81 12.42
C ASP A 57 -12.63 -18.08 10.96
N ALA A 58 -13.75 -18.74 10.77
CA ALA A 58 -14.26 -19.08 9.44
C ALA A 58 -14.66 -17.87 8.57
N THR A 59 -14.76 -16.67 9.16
CA THR A 59 -15.03 -15.42 8.42
C THR A 59 -13.75 -14.74 7.96
N SER A 60 -12.60 -15.17 8.48
CA SER A 60 -11.30 -14.55 8.21
C SER A 60 -10.81 -14.93 6.82
N GLU A 61 -10.48 -13.93 6.05
CA GLU A 61 -9.77 -14.09 4.79
C GLU A 61 -8.28 -13.82 5.01
N ILE A 62 -7.44 -14.76 4.63
CA ILE A 62 -6.01 -14.65 4.82
C ILE A 62 -5.27 -14.57 3.49
N SER A 63 -4.15 -13.85 3.50
CA SER A 63 -3.15 -13.91 2.44
C SER A 63 -1.84 -14.47 3.01
N VAL A 64 -1.29 -15.45 2.32
CA VAL A 64 0.02 -16.02 2.61
C VAL A 64 0.97 -15.63 1.49
N THR A 65 2.04 -14.90 1.83
CA THR A 65 2.92 -14.34 0.82
C THR A 65 4.32 -14.07 1.38
N THR A 66 5.25 -13.76 0.50
CA THR A 66 6.53 -13.18 0.91
C THR A 66 6.31 -11.87 1.65
N VAL A 67 7.28 -11.41 2.41
CA VAL A 67 7.21 -10.11 3.07
C VAL A 67 8.55 -9.37 2.96
N ARG A 68 8.45 -8.09 2.58
CA ARG A 68 9.51 -7.10 2.70
C ARG A 68 9.09 -6.11 3.77
N HIS A 69 9.93 -5.88 4.74
CA HIS A 69 9.51 -5.05 5.87
C HIS A 69 10.66 -4.18 6.40
N HIS A 70 10.28 -3.10 7.10
CA HIS A 70 11.22 -2.16 7.70
C HIS A 70 12.19 -1.57 6.66
N LEU A 71 11.65 -1.19 5.49
CA LEU A 71 12.39 -0.48 4.46
C LEU A 71 12.35 1.01 4.77
N TYR A 72 13.51 1.65 4.77
CA TYR A 72 13.65 3.07 5.07
C TYR A 72 14.30 3.78 3.90
N PHE A 73 13.54 4.67 3.27
CA PHE A 73 14.00 5.54 2.19
C PHE A 73 14.09 6.96 2.73
N ILE A 74 15.28 7.39 3.10
CA ILE A 74 15.49 8.62 3.86
C ILE A 74 16.35 9.60 3.08
N ASN A 75 15.85 10.84 2.92
CA ASN A 75 16.58 11.96 2.33
C ASN A 75 17.20 11.68 0.95
N ASN A 76 16.46 11.00 0.09
CA ASN A 76 16.88 10.77 -1.28
C ASN A 76 16.35 11.87 -2.21
N GLU A 77 17.05 12.12 -3.29
CA GLU A 77 16.64 12.99 -4.37
C GLU A 77 16.38 12.18 -5.64
N ALA A 78 15.34 12.55 -6.37
CA ALA A 78 14.97 11.93 -7.65
C ALA A 78 14.53 12.99 -8.63
N VAL A 79 15.09 12.98 -9.82
CA VAL A 79 14.78 13.92 -10.89
C VAL A 79 14.63 13.17 -12.21
N ASP A 80 13.55 13.45 -12.95
CA ASP A 80 13.29 12.84 -14.25
C ASP A 80 13.30 11.31 -14.25
N VAL A 81 12.73 10.70 -13.21
CA VAL A 81 12.66 9.25 -13.07
C VAL A 81 11.21 8.78 -12.85
N GLY A 82 10.99 7.45 -12.90
CA GLY A 82 9.71 6.86 -12.59
C GLY A 82 9.28 7.05 -11.13
N ALA A 83 8.57 6.10 -10.59
CA ALA A 83 8.09 6.16 -9.21
C ALA A 83 8.97 5.36 -8.25
N TYR A 84 9.01 5.79 -6.99
CA TYR A 84 9.32 4.89 -5.89
C TYR A 84 8.10 4.00 -5.66
N GLN A 85 8.21 2.73 -6.02
CA GLN A 85 7.09 1.80 -5.91
C GLN A 85 7.32 0.79 -4.79
N LEU A 86 6.40 0.79 -3.83
CA LEU A 86 6.21 -0.31 -2.88
C LEU A 86 5.14 -1.22 -3.49
N TYR A 87 5.59 -2.35 -4.03
CA TYR A 87 4.74 -3.17 -4.88
C TYR A 87 4.48 -4.53 -4.24
N GLY A 88 3.39 -4.62 -3.53
CA GLY A 88 2.89 -5.82 -2.86
C GLY A 88 3.82 -6.45 -1.83
N SER A 89 3.27 -7.17 -0.90
CA SER A 89 4.01 -7.88 0.16
C SER A 89 5.00 -6.99 0.92
N VAL A 90 4.59 -5.76 1.21
CA VAL A 90 5.42 -4.74 1.87
C VAL A 90 4.75 -4.30 3.17
N GLN A 91 5.54 -4.11 4.21
CA GLN A 91 5.02 -3.74 5.53
C GLN A 91 5.99 -2.90 6.36
N ASN A 92 5.45 -1.98 7.16
CA ASN A 92 6.22 -1.15 8.10
C ASN A 92 7.39 -0.43 7.39
N CYS A 93 7.09 0.34 6.36
CA CYS A 93 8.09 1.08 5.60
C CYS A 93 7.95 2.58 5.82
N VAL A 94 9.06 3.28 5.74
CA VAL A 94 9.10 4.74 5.88
C VAL A 94 9.77 5.35 4.66
N ILE A 95 9.08 6.29 4.03
CA ILE A 95 9.62 7.17 3.00
C ILE A 95 9.62 8.57 3.59
N SER A 96 10.80 9.11 3.87
CA SER A 96 10.92 10.39 4.57
C SER A 96 11.97 11.30 3.93
N GLY A 97 11.66 12.61 3.87
CA GLY A 97 12.59 13.61 3.40
C GLY A 97 12.96 13.48 1.91
N MET A 98 12.15 12.80 1.11
CA MET A 98 12.38 12.69 -0.33
C MET A 98 12.16 14.04 -1.02
N THR A 99 13.05 14.39 -1.96
CA THR A 99 12.83 15.46 -2.92
C THR A 99 12.65 14.87 -4.31
N MET A 100 11.49 15.06 -4.91
CA MET A 100 11.15 14.49 -6.22
C MET A 100 10.68 15.58 -7.17
N THR A 101 11.34 15.66 -8.34
CA THR A 101 11.00 16.64 -9.39
C THR A 101 10.80 15.92 -10.72
N ARG A 102 9.68 16.17 -11.39
CA ARG A 102 9.29 15.51 -12.63
C ARG A 102 9.38 13.99 -12.58
N CYS A 103 8.78 13.42 -11.52
CA CYS A 103 8.73 11.99 -11.28
C CYS A 103 7.28 11.53 -11.18
N ASN A 104 7.04 10.22 -11.34
CA ASN A 104 5.73 9.64 -11.02
C ASN A 104 5.45 9.58 -9.51
N GLY A 105 6.40 10.00 -8.68
CA GLY A 105 6.23 10.14 -7.25
C GLY A 105 6.34 8.83 -6.48
N ILE A 106 5.49 8.66 -5.49
CA ILE A 106 5.48 7.51 -4.57
C ILE A 106 4.23 6.71 -4.80
N VAL A 107 4.39 5.42 -5.07
CA VAL A 107 3.26 4.51 -5.31
C VAL A 107 3.29 3.37 -4.29
N GLY A 108 2.28 3.31 -3.45
CA GLY A 108 1.96 2.15 -2.63
C GLY A 108 0.94 1.28 -3.36
N ARG A 109 1.22 -0.01 -3.51
CA ARG A 109 0.34 -0.90 -4.26
C ARG A 109 0.20 -2.27 -3.63
N GLY A 110 -0.90 -2.46 -2.90
CA GLY A 110 -1.40 -3.80 -2.60
C GLY A 110 -2.21 -4.33 -3.78
N SER A 111 -1.92 -5.53 -4.25
CA SER A 111 -2.60 -6.06 -5.44
C SER A 111 -2.63 -7.58 -5.51
N LEU A 112 -3.58 -8.08 -6.30
CA LEU A 112 -3.57 -9.47 -6.76
C LEU A 112 -2.55 -9.60 -7.87
N LEU A 113 -1.44 -10.27 -7.61
CA LEU A 113 -0.35 -10.48 -8.54
C LEU A 113 0.03 -11.95 -8.63
N TYR A 114 0.23 -12.42 -9.83
CA TYR A 114 0.72 -13.77 -10.17
C TYR A 114 -0.03 -14.92 -9.50
N ARG A 115 0.16 -15.15 -8.20
CA ARG A 115 -0.34 -16.31 -7.50
C ARG A 115 -0.99 -15.96 -6.15
N GLY A 116 -1.50 -14.76 -5.99
CA GLY A 116 -2.20 -14.43 -4.77
C GLY A 116 -2.22 -12.96 -4.41
N LYS A 117 -2.89 -12.68 -3.32
CA LYS A 117 -3.03 -11.35 -2.77
C LYS A 117 -1.74 -10.93 -2.10
N GLN A 118 -1.25 -9.76 -2.44
CA GLN A 118 -0.01 -9.19 -1.92
C GLN A 118 -0.31 -7.84 -1.27
N PRO A 119 -0.60 -7.83 0.03
CA PRO A 119 -0.91 -6.61 0.77
C PRO A 119 0.29 -5.65 0.88
N GLU A 120 -0.02 -4.37 1.03
CA GLU A 120 0.90 -3.31 1.37
C GLU A 120 0.35 -2.57 2.59
N TRP A 121 1.02 -2.70 3.75
CA TRP A 121 0.49 -2.24 5.03
C TRP A 121 1.47 -1.38 5.81
N TYR A 122 0.93 -0.36 6.51
CA TYR A 122 1.65 0.48 7.47
C TYR A 122 2.84 1.21 6.85
N ILE A 123 2.52 2.08 5.91
CA ILE A 123 3.51 2.88 5.19
C ILE A 123 3.42 4.33 5.67
N ASP A 124 4.56 4.90 6.08
CA ASP A 124 4.69 6.31 6.40
C ASP A 124 5.34 7.06 5.24
N ILE A 125 4.67 8.08 4.72
CA ILE A 125 5.18 9.00 3.70
C ILE A 125 5.21 10.38 4.32
N VAL A 126 6.39 10.82 4.76
CA VAL A 126 6.49 11.99 5.63
C VAL A 126 7.60 12.96 5.23
N ASN A 127 7.36 14.26 5.40
CA ASN A 127 8.34 15.32 5.16
C ASN A 127 8.94 15.32 3.74
N CYS A 128 8.21 14.86 2.74
CA CYS A 128 8.66 14.81 1.35
C CYS A 128 8.29 16.10 0.62
N ARG A 129 9.06 16.43 -0.41
CA ARG A 129 8.81 17.54 -1.36
C ARG A 129 8.62 16.96 -2.75
N LEU A 130 7.43 17.12 -3.30
CA LEU A 130 7.07 16.58 -4.61
C LEU A 130 6.61 17.73 -5.52
N LYS A 131 7.23 17.82 -6.68
CA LYS A 131 7.01 18.87 -7.65
C LYS A 131 6.87 18.28 -9.05
N GLU A 132 5.95 18.83 -9.84
CA GLU A 132 5.69 18.37 -11.21
C GLU A 132 5.37 16.87 -11.30
N GLY A 133 4.53 16.37 -10.38
CA GLY A 133 4.29 14.94 -10.18
C GLY A 133 3.42 14.26 -11.22
N ASN A 134 2.94 14.97 -12.23
CA ASN A 134 2.22 14.39 -13.36
C ASN A 134 3.13 14.09 -14.57
N TYR A 135 4.42 14.19 -14.39
CA TYR A 135 5.38 13.81 -15.42
C TYR A 135 5.44 12.29 -15.56
N SER A 136 5.03 11.76 -16.70
CA SER A 136 5.12 10.34 -16.97
C SER A 136 6.48 9.99 -17.55
N HIS A 137 7.38 9.57 -16.70
CA HIS A 137 8.68 9.10 -17.15
C HIS A 137 8.67 7.60 -17.53
N TRP A 138 7.57 6.89 -17.23
CA TRP A 138 7.43 5.48 -17.52
C TRP A 138 7.63 5.11 -19.00
N PHE A 139 7.30 6.04 -19.89
CA PHE A 139 7.46 5.90 -21.34
C PHE A 139 8.37 6.96 -21.97
N GLY A 140 9.08 7.75 -21.18
CA GLY A 140 9.89 8.84 -21.71
C GLY A 140 9.06 9.99 -22.30
N ILE A 141 7.79 10.09 -21.97
CA ILE A 141 6.87 11.09 -22.50
C ILE A 141 6.55 12.12 -21.42
N ASP A 142 6.72 13.37 -21.75
CA ASP A 142 6.20 14.48 -20.96
C ASP A 142 4.67 14.54 -21.10
N ASP A 143 3.98 14.01 -20.12
CA ASP A 143 2.53 13.86 -20.14
C ASP A 143 1.84 14.76 -19.12
N ARG A 144 2.25 16.02 -19.05
CA ARG A 144 1.71 17.03 -18.11
C ARG A 144 0.21 17.28 -18.25
N GLY A 145 -0.40 16.74 -19.26
CA GLY A 145 -1.85 16.88 -19.52
C GLY A 145 -2.69 15.69 -19.08
N HIS A 146 -2.10 14.53 -18.79
CA HIS A 146 -2.86 13.33 -18.46
C HIS A 146 -3.27 13.27 -17.00
N SER A 147 -4.53 12.97 -16.78
CA SER A 147 -5.18 12.91 -15.46
C SER A 147 -4.78 11.68 -14.61
N GLY A 148 -3.82 10.89 -15.06
CA GLY A 148 -3.45 9.61 -14.44
C GLY A 148 -2.22 9.62 -13.55
N HIS A 149 -1.44 10.68 -13.56
CA HIS A 149 -0.16 10.74 -12.84
C HIS A 149 -0.32 11.51 -11.54
N GLN A 150 0.09 10.92 -10.45
CA GLN A 150 -0.04 11.43 -9.10
C GLN A 150 1.30 11.37 -8.39
N SER A 151 1.55 12.33 -7.50
CA SER A 151 2.78 12.32 -6.73
C SER A 151 2.77 11.31 -5.59
N ILE A 152 1.59 11.05 -5.01
CA ILE A 152 1.41 9.96 -4.05
C ILE A 152 0.15 9.21 -4.46
N ASN A 153 0.29 7.94 -4.75
CA ASN A 153 -0.84 7.11 -5.18
C ASN A 153 -0.89 5.80 -4.38
N LEU A 154 -1.98 5.61 -3.65
CA LEU A 154 -2.27 4.38 -2.94
C LEU A 154 -3.22 3.54 -3.77
N ILE A 155 -2.77 2.38 -4.21
CA ILE A 155 -3.52 1.49 -5.07
C ILE A 155 -3.86 0.21 -4.32
N GLY A 156 -5.15 -0.13 -4.27
CA GLY A 156 -5.62 -1.43 -3.82
C GLY A 156 -6.34 -2.14 -4.95
N SER A 157 -5.92 -3.34 -5.30
CA SER A 157 -6.60 -4.13 -6.30
C SER A 157 -6.63 -5.61 -5.93
N GLY A 158 -7.71 -6.29 -6.24
CA GLY A 158 -7.84 -7.74 -5.99
C GLY A 158 -8.55 -8.13 -4.69
N GLY A 159 -9.05 -7.18 -3.92
CA GLY A 159 -9.86 -7.51 -2.74
C GLY A 159 -9.76 -6.50 -1.60
N THR A 160 -10.40 -6.83 -0.52
CA THR A 160 -10.37 -6.10 0.75
C THR A 160 -8.96 -6.14 1.37
N GLY A 161 -8.60 -5.10 2.11
CA GLY A 161 -7.39 -5.10 2.96
C GLY A 161 -6.07 -5.12 2.20
N MET A 162 -6.05 -4.69 0.95
CA MET A 162 -4.84 -4.71 0.13
C MET A 162 -3.86 -3.59 0.47
N SER A 163 -4.34 -2.42 0.90
CA SER A 163 -3.51 -1.32 1.41
C SER A 163 -4.16 -0.79 2.70
N ILE A 164 -3.48 -0.94 3.83
CA ILE A 164 -4.00 -0.57 5.16
C ILE A 164 -2.97 0.27 5.91
N GLY A 165 -3.44 1.31 6.59
CA GLY A 165 -2.66 2.02 7.62
C GLY A 165 -1.57 2.92 7.04
N THR A 166 -1.81 3.57 5.90
CA THR A 166 -0.84 4.52 5.32
C THR A 166 -1.02 5.90 5.91
N VAL A 167 0.08 6.50 6.37
CA VAL A 167 0.14 7.89 6.86
C VAL A 167 0.89 8.77 5.87
N ILE A 168 0.23 9.81 5.37
CA ILE A 168 0.80 10.82 4.47
C ILE A 168 0.81 12.14 5.21
N ARG A 169 1.98 12.56 5.70
CA ARG A 169 2.06 13.67 6.66
C ARG A 169 3.22 14.64 6.39
N ARG A 170 2.94 15.94 6.56
CA ARG A 170 3.93 17.02 6.47
C ARG A 170 4.70 17.05 5.14
N ASN A 171 4.02 16.66 4.06
CA ASN A 171 4.60 16.76 2.73
C ASN A 171 4.26 18.10 2.09
N VAL A 172 5.11 18.54 1.17
CA VAL A 172 4.89 19.70 0.30
C VAL A 172 4.69 19.20 -1.12
N LEU A 173 3.51 19.42 -1.66
CA LEU A 173 3.14 19.02 -3.03
C LEU A 173 2.86 20.28 -3.84
N SER A 174 3.57 20.47 -4.95
CA SER A 174 3.44 21.64 -5.82
C SER A 174 3.41 21.25 -7.29
N GLU A 175 2.95 22.17 -8.14
CA GLU A 175 2.96 22.04 -9.58
C GLU A 175 2.45 20.66 -10.08
N TYR A 176 1.13 20.50 -10.13
CA TYR A 176 0.46 19.28 -10.58
C TYR A 176 0.64 18.03 -9.69
N SER A 177 1.29 18.20 -8.55
CA SER A 177 1.45 17.09 -7.59
C SER A 177 0.23 16.97 -6.70
N TYR A 178 -0.30 15.77 -6.51
CA TYR A 178 -1.45 15.52 -5.63
C TYR A 178 -1.42 14.12 -5.02
N ILE A 179 -2.31 13.88 -4.08
CA ILE A 179 -2.48 12.57 -3.44
C ILE A 179 -3.71 11.90 -4.03
N ARG A 180 -3.62 10.61 -4.31
CA ARG A 180 -4.74 9.81 -4.77
C ARG A 180 -4.84 8.50 -4.04
N THR A 181 -6.07 8.09 -3.72
CA THR A 181 -6.40 6.70 -3.40
C THR A 181 -7.09 6.04 -4.59
N SER A 182 -6.75 4.83 -4.90
CA SER A 182 -7.28 4.08 -6.05
C SER A 182 -7.65 2.65 -5.62
N PRO A 183 -8.79 2.47 -4.93
CA PRO A 183 -9.18 1.16 -4.41
C PRO A 183 -9.71 0.20 -5.49
N GLY A 184 -9.82 0.64 -6.75
CA GLY A 184 -10.41 -0.16 -7.81
C GLY A 184 -11.92 -0.35 -7.63
N ALA A 185 -12.39 -1.57 -7.88
CA ALA A 185 -13.79 -1.93 -7.74
C ALA A 185 -14.20 -2.30 -6.29
N ASN A 186 -13.22 -2.56 -5.42
CA ASN A 186 -13.49 -2.91 -4.03
C ASN A 186 -13.21 -1.71 -3.12
N PRO A 187 -14.22 -1.21 -2.40
CA PRO A 187 -14.09 -0.04 -1.53
C PRO A 187 -13.09 -0.21 -0.40
N ASP A 188 -13.04 -1.39 0.16
CA ASP A 188 -12.23 -1.69 1.33
C ASP A 188 -10.82 -2.17 0.94
N ALA A 189 -10.44 -1.99 -0.32
CA ALA A 189 -9.10 -2.33 -0.77
C ALA A 189 -8.03 -1.36 -0.28
N VAL A 190 -8.40 -0.10 -0.02
CA VAL A 190 -7.54 0.94 0.56
C VAL A 190 -8.27 1.56 1.75
N THR A 191 -7.80 1.30 2.96
CA THR A 191 -8.43 1.75 4.21
C THR A 191 -7.42 2.27 5.22
N ASP A 192 -7.91 2.92 6.26
CA ASP A 192 -7.11 3.46 7.37
C ASP A 192 -5.99 4.39 6.90
N VAL A 193 -6.33 5.29 5.98
CA VAL A 193 -5.41 6.28 5.43
C VAL A 193 -5.53 7.59 6.19
N ILE A 194 -4.42 8.15 6.62
CA ILE A 194 -4.35 9.47 7.24
C ILE A 194 -3.59 10.42 6.33
N ILE A 195 -4.23 11.53 5.95
CA ILE A 195 -3.64 12.60 5.14
C ILE A 195 -3.69 13.87 5.97
N GLU A 196 -2.57 14.23 6.60
CA GLU A 196 -2.54 15.32 7.57
C GLU A 196 -1.33 16.25 7.43
N ASP A 197 -1.52 17.51 7.82
CA ASP A 197 -0.45 18.52 7.90
C ASP A 197 0.32 18.72 6.59
N ASN A 198 -0.25 18.36 5.44
CA ASN A 198 0.41 18.57 4.15
C ASN A 198 0.14 19.99 3.63
N SER A 199 1.06 20.49 2.83
CA SER A 199 0.92 21.78 2.11
C SER A 199 0.79 21.50 0.62
N PHE A 200 -0.27 22.03 0.01
CA PHE A 200 -0.54 21.92 -1.41
C PHE A 200 -0.45 23.30 -2.05
N ASP A 201 0.49 23.45 -2.97
CA ASP A 201 0.62 24.61 -3.86
C ASP A 201 0.35 24.12 -5.29
N ILE A 202 -0.92 24.08 -5.67
CA ILE A 202 -1.39 23.36 -6.86
C ILE A 202 -2.48 24.12 -7.61
N ALA A 203 -2.53 23.85 -8.89
CA ALA A 203 -3.52 24.49 -9.79
C ALA A 203 -4.87 23.76 -9.85
N LYS A 204 -5.01 22.54 -9.32
CA LYS A 204 -6.18 21.68 -9.51
C LYS A 204 -6.61 20.91 -8.25
N ASN A 205 -6.28 19.61 -8.19
CA ASN A 205 -6.72 18.73 -7.12
C ASN A 205 -5.59 18.53 -6.10
N ALA A 206 -5.89 18.65 -4.83
CA ALA A 206 -4.96 18.34 -3.75
C ALA A 206 -5.03 16.87 -3.34
N VAL A 207 -6.24 16.40 -3.13
CA VAL A 207 -6.53 15.00 -2.79
C VAL A 207 -7.65 14.51 -3.68
N LEU A 208 -7.45 13.36 -4.31
CA LEU A 208 -8.45 12.68 -5.12
C LEU A 208 -8.72 11.30 -4.53
N LEU A 209 -9.90 11.14 -3.96
CA LEU A 209 -10.38 9.82 -3.54
C LEU A 209 -10.95 9.12 -4.77
N GLY A 210 -10.19 8.20 -5.33
CA GLY A 210 -10.57 7.44 -6.51
C GLY A 210 -11.45 6.24 -6.15
N GLY A 211 -12.16 5.73 -7.14
CA GLY A 211 -13.15 4.65 -7.02
C GLY A 211 -14.58 5.15 -7.24
N ASN A 212 -15.57 4.27 -7.18
CA ASN A 212 -16.96 4.69 -7.15
C ASN A 212 -17.19 5.43 -5.83
N ALA A 213 -17.82 6.60 -5.88
CA ALA A 213 -17.99 7.50 -4.73
C ALA A 213 -18.67 6.88 -3.49
N THR A 214 -19.24 5.71 -3.62
CA THR A 214 -19.85 4.94 -2.53
C THR A 214 -18.84 4.11 -1.73
N ASN A 215 -17.57 4.13 -2.11
CA ASN A 215 -16.67 3.02 -1.81
C ASN A 215 -15.29 3.42 -1.27
N THR A 216 -15.14 4.56 -0.66
CA THR A 216 -13.92 4.93 0.07
C THR A 216 -14.23 5.00 1.55
N SER A 217 -13.65 4.12 2.33
CA SER A 217 -13.82 4.07 3.79
C SER A 217 -12.49 4.27 4.51
N GLY A 218 -12.54 4.69 5.77
CA GLY A 218 -11.37 4.78 6.62
C GLY A 218 -10.31 5.79 6.17
N VAL A 219 -10.71 6.89 5.52
CA VAL A 219 -9.78 7.97 5.14
C VAL A 219 -10.02 9.19 6.02
N LEU A 220 -9.01 9.61 6.77
CA LEU A 220 -9.01 10.83 7.57
C LEU A 220 -8.18 11.91 6.86
N ILE A 221 -8.79 13.06 6.57
CA ILE A 221 -8.11 14.21 5.94
C ILE A 221 -8.29 15.40 6.86
N HIS A 222 -7.19 15.90 7.44
CA HIS A 222 -7.28 17.06 8.32
C HIS A 222 -6.01 17.92 8.36
N ASN A 223 -6.13 19.15 8.81
CA ASN A 223 -5.05 20.12 8.99
C ASN A 223 -4.17 20.38 7.76
N ASN A 224 -4.66 20.07 6.55
CA ASN A 224 -3.92 20.35 5.34
C ASN A 224 -4.09 21.81 4.93
N ARG A 225 -3.02 22.40 4.37
CA ARG A 225 -3.01 23.75 3.84
C ARG A 225 -3.10 23.74 2.32
N TYR A 226 -3.98 24.56 1.78
CA TYR A 226 -4.21 24.74 0.35
C TYR A 226 -3.93 26.20 -0.02
N ASN A 227 -2.99 26.42 -0.94
CA ASN A 227 -2.57 27.75 -1.41
C ASN A 227 -3.07 28.00 -2.84
#